data_ae0d14470d0fd77d9b9e824ac56a010b
#
_entry.id   ae0d14470d0fd77d9b9e824ac56a010b
#
_cell.length_a   1.000
_cell.length_b   1.000
_cell.length_c   1.000
_cell.angle_alpha   90.00
_cell.angle_beta   90.00
_cell.angle_gamma   90.00
#
_symmetry.space_group_name_H-M   'P 1'
#
loop_
_entity.id
_entity.type
_entity.pdbx_description
1 polymer ?
#
loop_
_entity_poly.entity_id
_entity_poly.type
_entity_poly.pdbx_seq_one_letter_code
_entity_poly.pdbx_strand_id
1 'polypeptide(L)'
;MKLSISRRIVRWPALAALVACAAIVVPNVNGQTTQTVTVTSTVPGVLSLGIDTNAVSIPFLAGDYSPSTGLATKVVAGANTLAVTSNKSWTVNLKANTAAFSFVPSAGDPDPAKPAGNFSYKVSTAGAYTAITTSNVVVKTGSKGGTATAGNTFIMDYQLTSNLAQDPPGTYTLAIIYTLTAP
;
A
#
# COMPACT_ATOMS: atom_id res chain seq x y z
N MET A 1 -4.98 -32.44 42.13
CA MET A 1 -4.30 -32.59 40.84
C MET A 1 -3.51 -31.30 40.59
N LYS A 2 -2.20 -31.29 40.90
CA LYS A 2 -1.32 -30.11 40.79
C LYS A 2 -0.62 -30.17 39.45
N LEU A 3 -0.87 -29.18 38.57
CA LEU A 3 -0.20 -29.04 37.29
C LEU A 3 1.10 -28.21 37.51
N SER A 4 2.23 -28.86 37.31
CA SER A 4 3.56 -28.24 37.37
C SER A 4 3.91 -27.69 35.98
N ILE A 5 4.02 -26.37 35.85
CA ILE A 5 4.50 -25.72 34.61
C ILE A 5 6.02 -25.59 34.69
N SER A 6 6.73 -26.45 33.96
CA SER A 6 8.18 -26.37 33.79
C SER A 6 8.54 -25.24 32.81
N ARG A 7 9.13 -24.16 33.31
CA ARG A 7 9.73 -23.09 32.49
C ARG A 7 11.07 -23.56 31.96
N ARG A 8 11.15 -23.87 30.67
CA ARG A 8 12.43 -24.08 29.99
C ARG A 8 13.09 -22.71 29.74
N ILE A 9 14.14 -22.45 30.51
CA ILE A 9 15.03 -21.31 30.30
C ILE A 9 15.97 -21.66 29.13
N VAL A 10 15.77 -21.05 27.97
CA VAL A 10 16.72 -21.13 26.85
C VAL A 10 17.89 -20.23 27.20
N ARG A 11 19.01 -20.87 27.56
CA ARG A 11 20.30 -20.17 27.79
C ARG A 11 20.92 -19.91 26.42
N TRP A 12 21.05 -18.66 26.06
CA TRP A 12 21.88 -18.22 24.94
C TRP A 12 23.37 -18.30 25.40
N PRO A 13 24.28 -18.85 24.61
CA PRO A 13 25.69 -18.79 24.93
C PRO A 13 26.17 -17.35 24.72
N ALA A 14 26.52 -16.69 25.82
CA ALA A 14 27.25 -15.45 25.77
C ALA A 14 28.63 -15.71 25.19
N LEU A 15 28.89 -15.22 23.97
CA LEU A 15 30.21 -15.21 23.37
C LEU A 15 31.05 -14.15 24.12
N ALA A 16 31.77 -14.57 25.15
CA ALA A 16 32.71 -13.72 25.85
C ALA A 16 33.92 -13.50 24.92
N ALA A 17 33.99 -12.35 24.30
CA ALA A 17 35.21 -11.90 23.62
C ALA A 17 36.25 -11.55 24.67
N LEU A 18 37.24 -12.44 24.83
CA LEU A 18 38.40 -12.25 25.71
C LEU A 18 39.28 -11.17 25.05
N VAL A 19 39.20 -9.92 25.49
CA VAL A 19 40.18 -8.89 25.14
C VAL A 19 41.40 -9.08 26.00
N ALA A 20 42.44 -9.71 25.44
CA ALA A 20 43.76 -9.80 26.08
C ALA A 20 44.42 -8.42 25.98
N CYS A 21 44.35 -7.62 27.07
CA CYS A 21 45.17 -6.43 27.22
C CYS A 21 46.62 -6.84 27.50
N ALA A 22 47.46 -6.90 26.45
CA ALA A 22 48.89 -6.89 26.61
C ALA A 22 49.34 -5.46 26.99
N ALA A 23 49.71 -5.24 28.24
CA ALA A 23 50.31 -4.01 28.68
C ALA A 23 51.72 -3.88 28.10
N ILE A 24 51.87 -3.21 26.99
CA ILE A 24 53.17 -2.80 26.45
C ILE A 24 53.57 -1.54 27.21
N VAL A 25 54.60 -1.66 28.08
CA VAL A 25 55.25 -0.50 28.66
C VAL A 25 56.07 0.20 27.59
N VAL A 26 55.53 1.24 27.00
CA VAL A 26 56.25 2.07 26.03
C VAL A 26 56.88 3.25 26.80
N PRO A 27 58.19 3.54 26.62
CA PRO A 27 58.83 4.71 27.22
C PRO A 27 58.14 5.99 26.73
N ASN A 28 58.01 6.97 27.61
CA ASN A 28 57.36 8.25 27.38
C ASN A 28 57.86 8.94 26.10
N VAL A 29 57.21 8.67 25.00
CA VAL A 29 57.31 9.48 23.79
C VAL A 29 56.09 10.37 23.79
N ASN A 30 56.24 11.72 23.97
CA ASN A 30 55.19 12.68 23.82
C ASN A 30 54.76 12.77 22.33
N GLY A 31 54.16 11.70 21.84
CA GLY A 31 53.57 11.59 20.52
C GLY A 31 52.12 11.22 20.64
N GLN A 32 51.25 12.04 20.10
CA GLN A 32 49.81 11.77 19.99
C GLN A 32 49.66 10.61 18.98
N THR A 33 49.35 9.42 19.45
CA THR A 33 49.06 8.27 18.57
C THR A 33 47.55 8.26 18.28
N THR A 34 47.18 8.40 17.02
CA THR A 34 45.80 8.28 16.56
C THR A 34 45.56 6.84 16.09
N GLN A 35 44.59 6.16 16.63
CA GLN A 35 44.14 4.86 16.21
C GLN A 35 42.82 4.99 15.46
N THR A 36 42.71 4.40 14.27
CA THR A 36 41.50 4.43 13.46
C THR A 36 40.81 3.08 13.54
N VAL A 37 39.54 3.07 13.93
CA VAL A 37 38.69 1.88 13.88
C VAL A 37 37.67 2.08 12.75
N THR A 38 37.63 1.15 11.78
CA THR A 38 36.63 1.14 10.72
C THR A 38 35.45 0.30 11.15
N VAL A 39 34.27 0.92 11.21
CA VAL A 39 33.01 0.23 11.47
C VAL A 39 32.24 0.13 10.16
N THR A 40 31.90 -1.08 9.74
CA THR A 40 31.11 -1.36 8.54
C THR A 40 29.74 -1.85 8.94
N SER A 41 28.67 -1.24 8.39
CA SER A 41 27.30 -1.67 8.55
C SER A 41 26.61 -1.80 7.18
N THR A 42 25.86 -2.87 6.99
CA THR A 42 25.06 -3.10 5.78
C THR A 42 23.60 -2.93 6.11
N VAL A 43 22.91 -2.01 5.40
CA VAL A 43 21.47 -1.78 5.55
C VAL A 43 20.76 -2.41 4.34
N PRO A 44 19.86 -3.39 4.53
CA PRO A 44 19.10 -3.98 3.42
C PRO A 44 18.11 -2.97 2.84
N GLY A 45 17.72 -3.16 1.57
CA GLY A 45 16.61 -2.43 0.96
C GLY A 45 15.28 -2.81 1.62
N VAL A 46 14.47 -1.83 1.96
CA VAL A 46 13.12 -2.01 2.49
C VAL A 46 12.12 -1.32 1.57
N LEU A 47 11.10 -2.06 1.13
CA LEU A 47 10.00 -1.55 0.30
C LEU A 47 8.74 -2.34 0.61
N SER A 48 7.73 -1.71 1.21
CA SER A 48 6.48 -2.35 1.60
C SER A 48 5.30 -1.42 1.38
N LEU A 49 4.21 -1.97 0.83
CA LEU A 49 2.92 -1.32 0.65
C LEU A 49 1.86 -2.10 1.44
N GLY A 50 1.23 -1.44 2.40
CA GLY A 50 0.05 -1.93 3.11
C GLY A 50 -1.21 -1.27 2.54
N ILE A 51 -2.31 -2.02 2.51
CA ILE A 51 -3.66 -1.55 2.17
C ILE A 51 -4.59 -2.07 3.28
N ASP A 52 -5.42 -1.19 3.84
CA ASP A 52 -6.29 -1.51 4.98
C ASP A 52 -7.47 -2.41 4.60
N THR A 53 -7.97 -2.33 3.38
CA THR A 53 -9.08 -3.17 2.89
C THR A 53 -8.87 -3.62 1.46
N ASN A 54 -9.19 -4.89 1.17
CA ASN A 54 -9.00 -5.51 -0.16
C ASN A 54 -10.27 -5.47 -1.01
N ALA A 55 -11.41 -5.05 -0.45
CA ALA A 55 -12.68 -5.02 -1.17
C ALA A 55 -13.48 -3.79 -0.77
N VAL A 56 -13.97 -3.07 -1.77
CA VAL A 56 -14.86 -1.92 -1.60
C VAL A 56 -16.15 -2.20 -2.36
N SER A 57 -17.28 -2.11 -1.67
CA SER A 57 -18.62 -2.26 -2.28
C SER A 57 -19.23 -0.90 -2.54
N ILE A 58 -19.77 -0.71 -3.74
CA ILE A 58 -20.45 0.51 -4.17
C ILE A 58 -21.85 0.15 -4.68
N PRO A 59 -22.82 -0.09 -3.78
CA PRO A 59 -24.18 -0.47 -4.17
C PRO A 59 -24.94 0.71 -4.77
N PHE A 60 -25.69 0.49 -5.86
CA PHE A 60 -26.64 1.40 -6.43
C PHE A 60 -28.07 0.98 -6.05
N LEU A 61 -28.88 1.93 -5.66
CA LEU A 61 -30.31 1.77 -5.38
C LEU A 61 -31.12 2.48 -6.46
N ALA A 62 -32.37 2.11 -6.62
CA ALA A 62 -33.26 2.73 -7.62
C ALA A 62 -33.35 4.26 -7.45
N GLY A 63 -33.31 4.77 -6.21
CA GLY A 63 -33.36 6.21 -5.92
C GLY A 63 -32.06 6.97 -6.19
N ASP A 64 -30.96 6.28 -6.52
CA ASP A 64 -29.69 6.95 -6.85
C ASP A 64 -29.67 7.49 -8.29
N TYR A 65 -30.54 6.93 -9.14
CA TYR A 65 -30.57 7.28 -10.55
C TYR A 65 -31.42 8.53 -10.81
N SER A 66 -30.89 9.42 -11.64
CA SER A 66 -31.62 10.60 -12.10
C SER A 66 -32.84 10.15 -12.95
N PRO A 67 -34.06 10.56 -12.62
CA PRO A 67 -35.24 10.19 -13.40
C PRO A 67 -35.21 10.67 -14.85
N SER A 68 -34.47 11.76 -15.13
CA SER A 68 -34.41 12.36 -16.47
C SER A 68 -33.33 11.77 -17.35
N THR A 69 -32.22 11.27 -16.77
CA THR A 69 -31.05 10.79 -17.53
C THR A 69 -30.76 9.29 -17.33
N GLY A 70 -31.33 8.69 -16.32
CA GLY A 70 -31.01 7.31 -15.93
C GLY A 70 -29.57 7.14 -15.41
N LEU A 71 -28.84 8.25 -15.17
CA LEU A 71 -27.46 8.21 -14.68
C LEU A 71 -27.42 8.25 -13.15
N ALA A 72 -26.50 7.52 -12.60
CA ALA A 72 -26.13 7.58 -11.18
C ALA A 72 -24.62 7.70 -11.03
N THR A 73 -24.18 8.43 -10.02
CA THR A 73 -22.77 8.53 -9.64
C THR A 73 -22.66 8.37 -8.13
N LYS A 74 -21.88 7.41 -7.69
CA LYS A 74 -21.63 7.18 -6.28
C LYS A 74 -20.17 7.40 -5.94
N VAL A 75 -19.94 8.01 -4.78
CA VAL A 75 -18.64 8.29 -4.22
C VAL A 75 -18.49 7.51 -2.91
N VAL A 76 -17.35 6.87 -2.75
CA VAL A 76 -16.90 6.30 -1.47
C VAL A 76 -15.67 7.08 -1.05
N ALA A 77 -15.86 8.00 -0.14
CA ALA A 77 -14.76 8.74 0.48
C ALA A 77 -14.03 7.83 1.48
N GLY A 78 -12.72 7.91 1.53
CA GLY A 78 -11.91 7.07 2.42
C GLY A 78 -12.00 5.59 2.10
N ALA A 79 -12.14 5.23 0.83
CA ALA A 79 -12.35 3.84 0.39
C ALA A 79 -11.20 2.90 0.77
N ASN A 80 -9.96 3.40 0.69
CA ASN A 80 -8.76 2.68 1.12
C ASN A 80 -7.75 3.63 1.76
N THR A 81 -7.05 3.14 2.76
CA THR A 81 -5.84 3.76 3.29
C THR A 81 -4.62 2.95 2.85
N LEU A 82 -3.70 3.61 2.17
CA LEU A 82 -2.43 3.02 1.76
C LEU A 82 -1.32 3.53 2.67
N ALA A 83 -0.42 2.61 3.06
CA ALA A 83 0.71 2.89 3.94
C ALA A 83 1.99 2.34 3.34
N VAL A 84 3.00 3.20 3.15
CA VAL A 84 4.29 2.85 2.55
C VAL A 84 5.39 2.90 3.59
N THR A 85 6.24 1.87 3.61
CA THR A 85 7.51 1.86 4.34
C THR A 85 8.64 1.62 3.34
N SER A 86 9.60 2.55 3.27
CA SER A 86 10.72 2.45 2.34
C SER A 86 11.95 3.18 2.86
N ASN A 87 13.13 2.62 2.65
CA ASN A 87 14.40 3.31 2.90
C ASN A 87 14.94 4.03 1.65
N LYS A 88 14.12 4.13 0.59
CA LYS A 88 14.35 4.91 -0.63
C LYS A 88 13.14 5.79 -0.93
N SER A 89 13.29 6.77 -1.83
CA SER A 89 12.14 7.42 -2.46
C SER A 89 11.31 6.41 -3.22
N TRP A 90 10.00 6.62 -3.32
CA TRP A 90 9.09 5.62 -3.87
C TRP A 90 7.99 6.25 -4.71
N THR A 91 7.37 5.41 -5.54
CA THR A 91 6.21 5.77 -6.36
C THR A 91 5.17 4.66 -6.26
N VAL A 92 3.91 5.02 -6.02
CA VAL A 92 2.77 4.13 -6.14
C VAL A 92 2.04 4.42 -7.44
N ASN A 93 1.87 3.38 -8.25
CA ASN A 93 1.08 3.39 -9.47
C ASN A 93 -0.21 2.63 -9.25
N LEU A 94 -1.24 2.98 -10.03
CA LEU A 94 -2.55 2.34 -10.05
C LEU A 94 -2.95 2.01 -11.48
N LYS A 95 -3.62 0.87 -11.69
CA LYS A 95 -4.27 0.50 -12.94
C LYS A 95 -5.44 -0.44 -12.71
N ALA A 96 -6.35 -0.53 -13.68
CA ALA A 96 -7.30 -1.63 -13.77
C ALA A 96 -6.60 -2.90 -14.30
N ASN A 97 -7.01 -4.06 -13.80
CA ASN A 97 -6.53 -5.35 -14.33
C ASN A 97 -7.09 -5.63 -15.73
N THR A 98 -8.31 -5.17 -16.01
CA THR A 98 -9.05 -5.40 -17.27
C THR A 98 -9.63 -4.08 -17.79
N ALA A 99 -9.89 -4.00 -19.09
CA ALA A 99 -10.49 -2.82 -19.72
C ALA A 99 -11.99 -2.67 -19.40
N ALA A 100 -12.63 -3.74 -18.93
CA ALA A 100 -14.04 -3.76 -18.54
C ALA A 100 -14.22 -4.47 -17.21
N PHE A 101 -15.36 -4.19 -16.55
CA PHE A 101 -15.81 -4.97 -15.40
C PHE A 101 -16.15 -6.40 -15.84
N SER A 102 -15.95 -7.37 -14.97
CA SER A 102 -16.63 -8.65 -15.07
C SER A 102 -18.05 -8.51 -14.55
N PHE A 103 -19.01 -9.20 -15.20
CA PHE A 103 -20.42 -9.08 -14.90
C PHE A 103 -21.03 -10.44 -14.55
N VAL A 104 -21.83 -10.46 -13.51
CA VAL A 104 -22.67 -11.60 -13.14
C VAL A 104 -24.12 -11.11 -13.11
N PRO A 105 -24.96 -11.50 -14.10
CA PRO A 105 -26.34 -11.03 -14.20
C PRO A 105 -27.22 -11.53 -13.06
N SER A 106 -28.20 -10.75 -12.66
CA SER A 106 -29.25 -11.18 -11.71
C SER A 106 -30.32 -12.03 -12.38
N ALA A 107 -30.59 -11.84 -13.68
CA ALA A 107 -31.70 -12.43 -14.43
C ALA A 107 -31.35 -12.86 -15.86
N GLY A 108 -30.13 -13.32 -16.11
CA GLY A 108 -29.73 -13.85 -17.42
C GLY A 108 -29.50 -12.79 -18.49
N ASP A 109 -29.37 -11.53 -18.10
CA ASP A 109 -29.02 -10.44 -19.02
C ASP A 109 -27.64 -10.65 -19.63
N PRO A 110 -27.39 -10.21 -20.87
CA PRO A 110 -26.08 -10.27 -21.49
C PRO A 110 -25.08 -9.33 -20.79
N ASP A 111 -23.80 -9.69 -20.85
CA ASP A 111 -22.73 -8.81 -20.34
C ASP A 111 -22.69 -7.49 -21.16
N PRO A 112 -22.89 -6.34 -20.50
CA PRO A 112 -22.85 -5.04 -21.17
C PRO A 112 -21.43 -4.58 -21.52
N ALA A 113 -20.38 -5.33 -21.14
CA ALA A 113 -18.98 -4.96 -21.26
C ALA A 113 -18.70 -3.56 -20.65
N LYS A 114 -19.24 -3.29 -19.45
CA LYS A 114 -19.11 -1.99 -18.75
C LYS A 114 -17.64 -1.56 -18.67
N PRO A 115 -17.27 -0.41 -19.28
CA PRO A 115 -15.88 0.02 -19.33
C PRO A 115 -15.29 0.27 -17.93
N ALA A 116 -14.05 -0.12 -17.70
CA ALA A 116 -13.32 0.18 -16.45
C ALA A 116 -13.28 1.69 -16.17
N GLY A 117 -13.23 2.54 -17.20
CA GLY A 117 -13.23 4.00 -17.07
C GLY A 117 -14.47 4.61 -16.40
N ASN A 118 -15.57 3.84 -16.22
CA ASN A 118 -16.69 4.25 -15.39
C ASN A 118 -16.34 4.28 -13.90
N PHE A 119 -15.26 3.64 -13.50
CA PHE A 119 -14.65 3.78 -12.19
C PHE A 119 -13.56 4.85 -12.25
N SER A 120 -13.60 5.75 -11.27
CA SER A 120 -12.64 6.84 -11.11
C SER A 120 -12.11 6.87 -9.69
N TYR A 121 -10.94 7.42 -9.53
CA TYR A 121 -10.26 7.50 -8.23
C TYR A 121 -9.59 8.86 -8.05
N LYS A 122 -9.29 9.20 -6.80
CA LYS A 122 -8.38 10.28 -6.44
C LYS A 122 -7.70 9.98 -5.10
N VAL A 123 -6.58 10.62 -4.83
CA VAL A 123 -6.10 10.79 -3.45
C VAL A 123 -7.05 11.78 -2.77
N SER A 124 -7.53 11.51 -1.56
CA SER A 124 -8.57 12.30 -0.88
C SER A 124 -8.27 13.80 -0.80
N THR A 125 -6.99 14.17 -0.80
CA THR A 125 -6.55 15.58 -0.83
C THR A 125 -6.51 16.18 -2.23
N ALA A 126 -6.74 15.40 -3.30
CA ALA A 126 -6.76 15.90 -4.68
C ALA A 126 -8.12 16.48 -5.06
N GLY A 127 -8.14 17.45 -5.98
CA GLY A 127 -9.36 18.14 -6.38
C GLY A 127 -10.30 17.33 -7.28
N ALA A 128 -9.75 16.55 -8.22
CA ALA A 128 -10.54 15.89 -9.27
C ALA A 128 -10.38 14.37 -9.26
N TYR A 129 -11.45 13.65 -9.65
CA TYR A 129 -11.41 12.23 -9.93
C TYR A 129 -10.78 11.97 -11.31
N THR A 130 -10.00 10.91 -11.40
CA THR A 130 -9.36 10.43 -12.63
C THR A 130 -9.95 9.06 -12.99
N ALA A 131 -10.44 8.89 -14.21
CA ALA A 131 -10.91 7.60 -14.70
C ALA A 131 -9.76 6.57 -14.74
N ILE A 132 -10.04 5.35 -14.30
CA ILE A 132 -9.02 4.30 -14.31
C ILE A 132 -8.78 3.78 -15.72
N THR A 133 -7.54 3.39 -16.00
CA THR A 133 -7.14 2.74 -17.26
C THR A 133 -6.37 1.45 -16.97
N THR A 134 -6.10 0.67 -17.99
CA THR A 134 -5.24 -0.53 -17.89
C THR A 134 -3.74 -0.20 -17.87
N SER A 135 -3.38 1.06 -18.12
CA SER A 135 -2.00 1.54 -18.01
C SER A 135 -1.68 1.99 -16.59
N ASN A 136 -0.44 1.81 -16.16
CA ASN A 136 0.01 2.32 -14.87
C ASN A 136 -0.02 3.85 -14.85
N VAL A 137 -0.72 4.42 -13.87
CA VAL A 137 -0.78 5.86 -13.62
C VAL A 137 -0.22 6.13 -12.22
N VAL A 138 0.68 7.09 -12.11
CA VAL A 138 1.24 7.51 -10.82
C VAL A 138 0.13 8.18 -9.99
N VAL A 139 -0.15 7.63 -8.80
CA VAL A 139 -1.11 8.21 -7.85
C VAL A 139 -0.43 8.95 -6.72
N LYS A 140 0.75 8.50 -6.31
CA LYS A 140 1.50 9.14 -5.23
C LYS A 140 2.99 8.84 -5.34
N THR A 141 3.81 9.84 -4.98
CA THR A 141 5.23 9.70 -4.73
C THR A 141 5.53 10.09 -3.30
N GLY A 142 6.60 9.57 -2.74
CA GLY A 142 6.99 9.91 -1.38
C GLY A 142 8.48 9.68 -1.10
N SER A 143 8.87 10.09 0.09
CA SER A 143 10.24 10.00 0.58
C SER A 143 10.47 8.74 1.40
N LYS A 144 11.75 8.41 1.60
CA LYS A 144 12.15 7.36 2.54
C LYS A 144 11.58 7.60 3.95
N GLY A 145 11.20 6.55 4.63
CA GLY A 145 10.68 6.57 6.00
C GLY A 145 9.65 5.48 6.26
N GLY A 146 9.18 5.40 7.50
CA GLY A 146 8.06 4.54 7.90
C GLY A 146 6.71 5.18 7.60
N THR A 147 5.63 4.49 7.95
CA THR A 147 4.23 4.94 7.72
C THR A 147 3.89 6.24 8.45
N ALA A 148 4.58 6.56 9.55
CA ALA A 148 4.44 7.83 10.28
C ALA A 148 5.12 9.02 9.58
N THR A 149 5.96 8.79 8.55
CA THR A 149 6.55 9.87 7.76
C THR A 149 5.47 10.57 6.96
N ALA A 150 5.48 11.90 6.97
CA ALA A 150 4.48 12.71 6.26
C ALA A 150 4.38 12.32 4.78
N GLY A 151 3.16 12.00 4.33
CA GLY A 151 2.87 11.58 2.98
C GLY A 151 3.05 10.09 2.69
N ASN A 152 3.64 9.30 3.60
CA ASN A 152 3.79 7.85 3.44
C ASN A 152 2.51 7.07 3.78
N THR A 153 1.54 7.73 4.41
CA THR A 153 0.16 7.22 4.54
C THR A 153 -0.76 8.18 3.80
N PHE A 154 -1.64 7.66 2.96
CA PHE A 154 -2.59 8.44 2.18
C PHE A 154 -3.88 7.66 1.92
N ILE A 155 -4.95 8.40 1.72
CA ILE A 155 -6.31 7.88 1.57
C ILE A 155 -6.75 8.02 0.13
N MET A 156 -7.45 7.01 -0.39
CA MET A 156 -8.05 7.00 -1.72
C MET A 156 -9.56 7.15 -1.62
N ASP A 157 -10.12 8.02 -2.43
CA ASP A 157 -11.56 8.10 -2.68
C ASP A 157 -11.87 7.47 -4.03
N TYR A 158 -13.00 6.77 -4.11
CA TYR A 158 -13.48 6.12 -5.32
C TYR A 158 -14.81 6.71 -5.77
N GLN A 159 -15.02 6.71 -7.08
CA GLN A 159 -16.25 7.10 -7.70
C GLN A 159 -16.63 6.09 -8.78
N LEU A 160 -17.90 5.70 -8.83
CA LEU A 160 -18.42 4.81 -9.85
C LEU A 160 -19.65 5.45 -10.49
N THR A 161 -19.73 5.40 -11.82
CA THR A 161 -20.92 5.81 -12.58
C THR A 161 -21.67 4.59 -13.10
N SER A 162 -22.99 4.69 -13.12
CA SER A 162 -23.88 3.67 -13.69
C SER A 162 -24.98 4.33 -14.50
N ASN A 163 -25.50 3.60 -15.49
CA ASN A 163 -26.52 4.05 -16.41
C ASN A 163 -27.60 2.97 -16.58
N LEU A 164 -28.85 3.27 -16.23
CA LEU A 164 -29.97 2.32 -16.33
C LEU A 164 -30.16 1.75 -17.73
N ALA A 165 -29.85 2.55 -18.77
CA ALA A 165 -30.04 2.10 -20.16
C ALA A 165 -28.92 1.16 -20.67
N GLN A 166 -27.80 1.09 -19.95
CA GLN A 166 -26.61 0.36 -20.40
C GLN A 166 -26.17 -0.72 -19.42
N ASP A 167 -26.48 -0.56 -18.14
CA ASP A 167 -26.03 -1.43 -17.09
C ASP A 167 -27.21 -2.29 -16.58
N PRO A 168 -27.40 -3.52 -17.07
CA PRO A 168 -28.46 -4.41 -16.59
C PRO A 168 -28.23 -4.80 -15.10
N PRO A 169 -29.28 -5.28 -14.41
CA PRO A 169 -29.17 -5.69 -13.02
C PRO A 169 -28.19 -6.85 -12.85
N GLY A 170 -27.26 -6.68 -11.91
CA GLY A 170 -26.24 -7.71 -11.64
C GLY A 170 -25.09 -7.19 -10.77
N THR A 171 -24.08 -8.02 -10.63
CA THR A 171 -22.85 -7.70 -9.90
C THR A 171 -21.72 -7.39 -10.88
N TYR A 172 -21.18 -6.19 -10.77
CA TYR A 172 -20.03 -5.72 -11.54
C TYR A 172 -18.78 -5.75 -10.66
N THR A 173 -17.74 -6.42 -11.10
CA THR A 173 -16.47 -6.52 -10.36
C THR A 173 -15.32 -6.01 -11.20
N LEU A 174 -14.50 -5.13 -10.65
CA LEU A 174 -13.27 -4.64 -11.27
C LEU A 174 -12.10 -4.82 -10.29
N ALA A 175 -11.09 -5.57 -10.70
CA ALA A 175 -9.85 -5.65 -9.95
C ALA A 175 -8.97 -4.44 -10.29
N ILE A 176 -8.50 -3.74 -9.26
CA ILE A 176 -7.53 -2.64 -9.38
C ILE A 176 -6.21 -3.07 -8.75
N ILE A 177 -5.10 -2.66 -9.37
CA ILE A 177 -3.75 -3.08 -8.99
C ILE A 177 -2.95 -1.86 -8.57
N TYR A 178 -2.49 -1.87 -7.33
CA TYR A 178 -1.49 -0.94 -6.84
C TYR A 178 -0.09 -1.55 -6.96
N THR A 179 0.83 -0.79 -7.51
CA THR A 179 2.24 -1.21 -7.65
C THR A 179 3.13 -0.17 -7.00
N LEU A 180 3.91 -0.61 -6.02
CA LEU A 180 4.93 0.21 -5.37
C LEU A 180 6.29 -0.06 -6.02
N THR A 181 6.98 1.01 -6.40
CA THR A 181 8.34 0.97 -6.97
C THR A 181 9.26 1.93 -6.24
N ALA A 182 10.54 1.60 -6.18
CA ALA A 182 11.61 2.50 -5.73
C ALA A 182 12.79 2.39 -6.71
N PRO A 183 13.48 3.50 -7.03
CA PRO A 183 14.66 3.51 -7.89
C PRO A 183 15.88 2.85 -7.26
#